data_d0d4628ecae6f8e57e392869f309c357
#
_entry.id   d0d4628ecae6f8e57e392869f309c357
#
_cell.length_a   1.000
_cell.length_b   1.000
_cell.length_c   1.000
_cell.angle_alpha   90.00
_cell.angle_beta   90.00
_cell.angle_gamma   90.00
#
_symmetry.space_group_name_H-M   'P 1'
#
loop_
_entity.id
_entity.type
_entity.pdbx_description
1 polymer ?
#
loop_
_entity_poly.entity_id
_entity_poly.type
_entity_poly.pdbx_seq_one_letter_code
_entity_poly.pdbx_strand_id
1 'polypeptide(L)'
;MVNSSNGFVQKIVVVDNGSTDDSLAGIGQIENVEIIKAEENLGFGRACNLGASRCSSEYILLLNPDAEVYESTFDDLGRYLSSGMPQSVGIVGIQLLDETGRIARSCTRFPGPAAFIAGALGADRIFPKLGHFMSEWPHDESRIVDHVIGAFYLVRRDVFNALGGFDERFFLYLEDLDLSLRAKKAGWDTVFLANIQAFHAGGGTSCQIKARRLFYATRSKLQYAFKHFSLIGALMVLLATLLLELPVRTVHAAARGSGSALRETWSAWGMLLRWLPQWWFRGVTR
;
A
#
# COMPACT_ATOMS: atom_id res chain seq x y z
N MET A 1 -19.26 4.30 -6.61
CA MET A 1 -19.26 4.34 -5.12
C MET A 1 -20.53 5.01 -4.57
N VAL A 2 -20.83 6.25 -4.90
CA VAL A 2 -22.02 6.96 -4.35
C VAL A 2 -23.32 6.23 -4.66
N ASN A 3 -23.49 5.71 -5.88
CA ASN A 3 -24.70 5.00 -6.30
C ASN A 3 -24.84 3.59 -5.72
N SER A 4 -23.78 3.01 -5.16
CA SER A 4 -23.74 1.62 -4.67
C SER A 4 -23.78 1.53 -3.13
N SER A 5 -23.92 2.64 -2.42
CA SER A 5 -23.67 2.66 -0.96
C SER A 5 -24.87 2.33 -0.08
N ASN A 6 -26.11 2.30 -0.62
CA ASN A 6 -27.36 1.95 0.13
C ASN A 6 -27.42 2.47 1.59
N GLY A 7 -26.88 3.66 1.85
CA GLY A 7 -26.79 4.23 3.20
C GLY A 7 -25.65 3.71 4.07
N PHE A 8 -24.83 2.76 3.59
CA PHE A 8 -23.68 2.24 4.33
C PHE A 8 -22.54 3.26 4.39
N VAL A 9 -22.31 4.02 3.32
CA VAL A 9 -21.29 5.06 3.25
C VAL A 9 -21.89 6.39 3.72
N GLN A 10 -21.45 6.89 4.87
CA GLN A 10 -21.93 8.14 5.44
C GLN A 10 -21.29 9.37 4.79
N LYS A 11 -20.01 9.27 4.40
CA LYS A 11 -19.24 10.36 3.84
C LYS A 11 -18.11 9.84 2.95
N ILE A 12 -17.87 10.54 1.86
CA ILE A 12 -16.74 10.32 0.98
C ILE A 12 -15.83 11.54 1.05
N VAL A 13 -14.54 11.33 1.32
CA VAL A 13 -13.52 12.39 1.32
C VAL A 13 -12.53 12.10 0.20
N VAL A 14 -12.50 12.98 -0.78
CA VAL A 14 -11.54 12.93 -1.88
C VAL A 14 -10.40 13.88 -1.57
N VAL A 15 -9.19 13.35 -1.40
CA VAL A 15 -8.00 14.17 -1.21
C VAL A 15 -7.27 14.30 -2.55
N ASP A 16 -7.36 15.47 -3.16
CA ASP A 16 -6.57 15.81 -4.33
C ASP A 16 -5.13 16.11 -3.90
N ASN A 17 -4.24 15.22 -4.25
CA ASN A 17 -2.86 15.23 -3.80
C ASN A 17 -1.93 16.02 -4.74
N GLY A 18 -2.39 17.21 -5.15
CA GLY A 18 -1.65 18.12 -6.03
C GLY A 18 -1.78 17.75 -7.51
N SER A 19 -2.98 17.38 -7.98
CA SER A 19 -3.25 17.15 -9.40
C SER A 19 -3.11 18.45 -10.22
N THR A 20 -2.60 18.31 -11.44
CA THR A 20 -2.41 19.41 -12.38
C THR A 20 -3.32 19.31 -13.61
N ASP A 21 -4.26 18.39 -13.56
CA ASP A 21 -5.25 18.08 -14.61
C ASP A 21 -6.68 18.27 -14.10
N ASP A 22 -7.66 17.95 -14.95
CA ASP A 22 -9.08 18.07 -14.65
C ASP A 22 -9.67 16.87 -13.89
N SER A 23 -8.85 16.13 -13.14
CA SER A 23 -9.27 14.89 -12.41
C SER A 23 -10.42 15.11 -11.44
N LEU A 24 -10.63 16.35 -10.97
CA LEU A 24 -11.74 16.73 -10.08
C LEU A 24 -12.99 17.23 -10.80
N ALA A 25 -12.97 17.31 -12.13
CA ALA A 25 -14.10 17.83 -12.87
C ALA A 25 -15.37 16.97 -12.63
N GLY A 26 -16.44 17.61 -12.19
CA GLY A 26 -17.73 16.95 -11.93
C GLY A 26 -17.88 16.28 -10.54
N ILE A 27 -16.80 16.10 -9.77
CA ILE A 27 -16.90 15.46 -8.44
C ILE A 27 -17.58 16.38 -7.41
N GLY A 28 -17.35 17.70 -7.48
CA GLY A 28 -17.83 18.68 -6.48
C GLY A 28 -19.35 18.89 -6.43
N GLN A 29 -20.13 18.23 -7.31
CA GLN A 29 -21.59 18.31 -7.35
C GLN A 29 -22.28 17.08 -6.71
N ILE A 30 -21.50 16.13 -6.19
CA ILE A 30 -22.03 14.89 -5.65
C ILE A 30 -22.30 15.10 -4.15
N GLU A 31 -23.53 14.81 -3.72
CA GLU A 31 -23.93 14.86 -2.31
C GLU A 31 -23.06 13.92 -1.46
N ASN A 32 -22.73 14.32 -0.21
CA ASN A 32 -21.89 13.58 0.73
C ASN A 32 -20.42 13.41 0.31
N VAL A 33 -19.95 14.14 -0.70
CA VAL A 33 -18.54 14.18 -1.09
C VAL A 33 -17.87 15.48 -0.63
N GLU A 34 -16.84 15.36 0.18
CA GLU A 34 -15.93 16.47 0.54
C GLU A 34 -14.64 16.35 -0.27
N ILE A 35 -14.23 17.46 -0.91
CA ILE A 35 -12.95 17.51 -1.63
C ILE A 35 -11.96 18.35 -0.81
N ILE A 36 -10.79 17.79 -0.55
CA ILE A 36 -9.65 18.48 0.06
C ILE A 36 -8.55 18.61 -0.99
N LYS A 37 -8.17 19.83 -1.32
CA LYS A 37 -7.06 20.11 -2.25
C LYS A 37 -5.78 20.34 -1.44
N ALA A 38 -4.78 19.49 -1.65
CA ALA A 38 -3.44 19.72 -1.12
C ALA A 38 -2.66 20.65 -2.08
N GLU A 39 -1.86 21.55 -1.50
CA GLU A 39 -1.02 22.48 -2.28
C GLU A 39 0.11 21.75 -3.03
N GLU A 40 0.54 20.60 -2.50
CA GLU A 40 1.61 19.78 -3.05
C GLU A 40 1.30 18.29 -2.89
N ASN A 41 2.06 17.43 -3.56
CA ASN A 41 1.97 15.99 -3.38
C ASN A 41 2.48 15.58 -2.00
N LEU A 42 1.56 15.28 -1.10
CA LEU A 42 1.82 14.87 0.30
C LEU A 42 2.38 13.45 0.42
N GLY A 43 2.29 12.63 -0.63
CA GLY A 43 2.43 11.18 -0.58
C GLY A 43 1.15 10.50 -0.10
N PHE A 44 1.12 9.15 -0.17
CA PHE A 44 -0.12 8.39 0.07
C PHE A 44 -0.56 8.45 1.55
N GLY A 45 0.32 8.05 2.47
CA GLY A 45 -0.05 7.96 3.88
C GLY A 45 -0.53 9.27 4.49
N ARG A 46 0.14 10.39 4.16
CA ARG A 46 -0.26 11.71 4.66
C ARG A 46 -1.57 12.21 4.06
N ALA A 47 -1.79 11.95 2.77
CA ALA A 47 -3.08 12.27 2.14
C ALA A 47 -4.22 11.46 2.76
N CYS A 48 -4.01 10.15 3.03
CA CYS A 48 -4.98 9.33 3.74
C CYS A 48 -5.24 9.81 5.18
N ASN A 49 -4.20 10.21 5.92
CA ASN A 49 -4.37 10.79 7.27
C ASN A 49 -5.21 12.06 7.22
N LEU A 50 -4.95 12.94 6.25
CA LEU A 50 -5.72 14.16 6.04
C LEU A 50 -7.19 13.86 5.74
N GLY A 51 -7.47 12.91 4.84
CA GLY A 51 -8.85 12.47 4.55
C GLY A 51 -9.52 11.83 5.76
N ALA A 52 -8.83 10.93 6.45
CA ALA A 52 -9.34 10.26 7.64
C ALA A 52 -9.70 11.22 8.77
N SER A 53 -8.98 12.34 8.92
CA SER A 53 -9.28 13.38 9.92
C SER A 53 -10.66 14.05 9.75
N ARG A 54 -11.27 13.90 8.56
CA ARG A 54 -12.62 14.41 8.24
C ARG A 54 -13.72 13.36 8.44
N CYS A 55 -13.35 12.14 8.83
CA CYS A 55 -14.28 11.03 9.03
C CYS A 55 -14.63 10.86 10.50
N SER A 56 -15.93 10.66 10.78
CA SER A 56 -16.44 10.39 12.14
C SER A 56 -17.07 9.02 12.29
N SER A 57 -17.22 8.26 11.20
CA SER A 57 -17.80 6.91 11.16
C SER A 57 -16.99 5.91 12.00
N GLU A 58 -17.58 4.78 12.36
CA GLU A 58 -16.93 3.71 13.13
C GLU A 58 -15.78 3.08 12.36
N TYR A 59 -15.89 3.00 11.03
CA TYR A 59 -14.88 2.46 10.13
C TYR A 59 -14.41 3.54 9.14
N ILE A 60 -13.17 3.43 8.72
CA ILE A 60 -12.56 4.22 7.65
C ILE A 60 -12.19 3.25 6.53
N LEU A 61 -12.72 3.47 5.34
CA LEU A 61 -12.29 2.77 4.13
C LEU A 61 -11.30 3.64 3.37
N LEU A 62 -10.07 3.15 3.25
CA LEU A 62 -9.10 3.70 2.33
C LEU A 62 -9.25 2.96 1.00
N LEU A 63 -9.54 3.69 -0.04
CA LEU A 63 -9.80 3.16 -1.37
C LEU A 63 -8.96 3.91 -2.39
N ASN A 64 -8.19 3.17 -3.19
CA ASN A 64 -7.41 3.76 -4.27
C ASN A 64 -8.33 4.33 -5.38
N PRO A 65 -7.89 5.38 -6.08
CA PRO A 65 -8.68 5.98 -7.16
C PRO A 65 -8.82 5.07 -8.39
N ASP A 66 -7.98 4.02 -8.52
CA ASP A 66 -8.05 2.99 -9.56
C ASP A 66 -8.73 1.69 -9.08
N ALA A 67 -9.44 1.76 -7.94
CA ALA A 67 -10.29 0.69 -7.45
C ALA A 67 -11.77 1.07 -7.60
N GLU A 68 -12.59 0.08 -7.92
CA GLU A 68 -14.04 0.23 -8.12
C GLU A 68 -14.78 -0.85 -7.34
N VAL A 69 -15.80 -0.44 -6.57
CA VAL A 69 -16.64 -1.35 -5.80
C VAL A 69 -17.81 -1.83 -6.63
N TYR A 70 -18.16 -3.10 -6.51
CA TYR A 70 -19.37 -3.64 -7.13
C TYR A 70 -20.62 -3.23 -6.35
N GLU A 71 -21.78 -3.40 -6.94
CA GLU A 71 -23.06 -3.04 -6.33
C GLU A 71 -23.27 -3.75 -4.99
N SER A 72 -22.92 -5.04 -4.90
CA SER A 72 -23.08 -5.85 -3.69
C SER A 72 -21.98 -5.66 -2.64
N THR A 73 -20.86 -5.00 -2.97
CA THR A 73 -19.69 -4.95 -2.08
C THR A 73 -20.02 -4.39 -0.71
N PHE A 74 -20.76 -3.29 -0.64
CA PHE A 74 -21.08 -2.66 0.64
C PHE A 74 -22.18 -3.41 1.41
N ASP A 75 -23.14 -4.04 0.73
CA ASP A 75 -24.17 -4.85 1.38
C ASP A 75 -23.56 -6.11 2.01
N ASP A 76 -22.65 -6.77 1.29
CA ASP A 76 -21.91 -7.94 1.78
C ASP A 76 -21.00 -7.59 2.95
N LEU A 77 -20.30 -6.45 2.84
CA LEU A 77 -19.43 -5.94 3.89
C LEU A 77 -20.26 -5.56 5.14
N GLY A 78 -21.38 -4.87 4.97
CA GLY A 78 -22.29 -4.51 6.05
C GLY A 78 -22.84 -5.74 6.78
N ARG A 79 -23.20 -6.79 6.05
CA ARG A 79 -23.61 -8.09 6.64
C ARG A 79 -22.48 -8.71 7.45
N TYR A 80 -21.26 -8.72 6.94
CA TYR A 80 -20.10 -9.25 7.67
C TYR A 80 -19.86 -8.47 8.97
N LEU A 81 -19.85 -7.14 8.92
CA LEU A 81 -19.62 -6.29 10.09
C LEU A 81 -20.73 -6.45 11.15
N SER A 82 -21.98 -6.63 10.70
CA SER A 82 -23.15 -6.79 11.60
C SER A 82 -23.32 -8.20 12.16
N SER A 83 -22.81 -9.24 11.47
CA SER A 83 -22.99 -10.64 11.86
C SER A 83 -22.07 -11.11 13.00
N GLY A 84 -21.33 -10.19 13.63
CA GLY A 84 -20.44 -10.50 14.74
C GLY A 84 -19.00 -10.69 14.29
N MET A 85 -18.46 -9.75 13.51
CA MET A 85 -17.01 -9.69 13.26
C MET A 85 -16.24 -9.82 14.58
N PRO A 86 -15.23 -10.71 14.69
CA PRO A 86 -14.45 -10.87 15.90
C PRO A 86 -13.90 -9.53 16.41
N GLN A 87 -13.98 -9.31 17.72
CA GLN A 87 -13.52 -8.06 18.33
C GLN A 87 -12.02 -7.81 18.12
N SER A 88 -11.23 -8.87 17.92
CA SER A 88 -9.80 -8.77 17.61
C SER A 88 -9.50 -8.25 16.20
N VAL A 89 -10.49 -8.24 15.29
CA VAL A 89 -10.28 -7.77 13.92
C VAL A 89 -10.34 -6.25 13.88
N GLY A 90 -9.19 -5.64 13.55
CA GLY A 90 -9.03 -4.20 13.38
C GLY A 90 -9.01 -3.76 11.93
N ILE A 91 -8.62 -4.67 11.02
CA ILE A 91 -8.43 -4.37 9.59
C ILE A 91 -9.09 -5.43 8.74
N VAL A 92 -9.78 -5.01 7.69
CA VAL A 92 -10.47 -5.88 6.73
C VAL A 92 -10.03 -5.53 5.32
N GLY A 93 -9.56 -6.51 4.56
CA GLY A 93 -9.38 -6.45 3.12
C GLY A 93 -10.31 -7.44 2.42
N ILE A 94 -10.54 -7.21 1.14
CA ILE A 94 -11.41 -8.04 0.30
C ILE A 94 -10.69 -8.55 -0.93
N GLN A 95 -11.31 -9.47 -1.64
CA GLN A 95 -10.77 -9.99 -2.89
C GLN A 95 -10.81 -8.91 -3.98
N LEU A 96 -9.67 -8.64 -4.59
CA LEU A 96 -9.56 -7.70 -5.70
C LEU A 96 -9.46 -8.46 -7.02
N LEU A 97 -10.19 -8.00 -8.03
CA LEU A 97 -10.14 -8.53 -9.39
C LEU A 97 -9.42 -7.53 -10.30
N ASP A 98 -8.56 -8.03 -11.18
CA ASP A 98 -7.87 -7.22 -12.18
C ASP A 98 -8.76 -6.97 -13.43
N GLU A 99 -8.22 -6.22 -14.41
CA GLU A 99 -8.90 -5.91 -15.68
C GLU A 99 -9.32 -7.14 -16.49
N THR A 100 -8.74 -8.32 -16.20
CA THR A 100 -9.09 -9.59 -16.86
C THR A 100 -10.08 -10.43 -16.06
N GLY A 101 -10.54 -9.92 -14.91
CA GLY A 101 -11.41 -10.64 -13.99
C GLY A 101 -10.69 -11.70 -13.15
N ARG A 102 -9.35 -11.70 -13.13
CA ARG A 102 -8.55 -12.63 -12.34
C ARG A 102 -8.32 -12.06 -10.94
N ILE A 103 -8.20 -12.96 -9.97
CA ILE A 103 -7.91 -12.60 -8.58
C ILE A 103 -6.51 -11.96 -8.51
N ALA A 104 -6.45 -10.70 -8.09
CA ALA A 104 -5.22 -10.02 -7.78
C ALA A 104 -4.71 -10.44 -6.39
N ARG A 105 -3.42 -10.75 -6.29
CA ARG A 105 -2.80 -11.14 -5.02
C ARG A 105 -2.55 -9.92 -4.16
N SER A 106 -3.42 -9.68 -3.20
CA SER A 106 -3.46 -8.46 -2.38
C SER A 106 -2.99 -8.63 -0.94
N CYS A 107 -2.58 -9.87 -0.55
CA CYS A 107 -2.08 -10.14 0.79
C CYS A 107 -0.57 -10.32 0.83
N THR A 108 0.05 -9.86 1.92
CA THR A 108 1.48 -10.07 2.17
C THR A 108 1.72 -10.52 3.60
N ARG A 109 2.90 -11.13 3.83
CA ARG A 109 3.44 -11.38 5.18
C ARG A 109 4.20 -10.17 5.66
N PHE A 110 4.36 -10.05 6.96
CA PHE A 110 5.34 -9.11 7.50
C PHE A 110 6.75 -9.57 7.12
N PRO A 111 7.49 -8.77 6.32
CA PRO A 111 8.82 -9.16 5.90
C PRO A 111 9.81 -9.11 7.06
N GLY A 112 10.69 -10.09 7.13
CA GLY A 112 11.94 -9.99 7.84
C GLY A 112 13.08 -9.56 6.91
N PRO A 113 14.32 -9.35 7.44
CA PRO A 113 15.48 -9.00 6.62
C PRO A 113 15.72 -9.99 5.47
N ALA A 114 15.56 -11.30 5.73
CA ALA A 114 15.74 -12.35 4.72
C ALA A 114 14.77 -12.21 3.53
N ALA A 115 13.51 -11.81 3.78
CA ALA A 115 12.54 -11.63 2.71
C ALA A 115 12.90 -10.47 1.79
N PHE A 116 13.38 -9.35 2.33
CA PHE A 116 13.85 -8.23 1.53
C PHE A 116 15.13 -8.56 0.74
N ILE A 117 16.04 -9.35 1.33
CA ILE A 117 17.25 -9.82 0.64
C ILE A 117 16.87 -10.79 -0.48
N ALA A 118 15.95 -11.72 -0.24
CA ALA A 118 15.45 -12.64 -1.28
C ALA A 118 14.82 -11.86 -2.45
N GLY A 119 14.03 -10.82 -2.17
CA GLY A 119 13.47 -9.93 -3.19
C GLY A 119 14.55 -9.15 -3.95
N ALA A 120 15.60 -8.68 -3.28
CA ALA A 120 16.73 -8.00 -3.91
C ALA A 120 17.49 -8.91 -4.90
N LEU A 121 17.57 -10.20 -4.59
CA LEU A 121 18.18 -11.24 -5.44
C LEU A 121 17.23 -11.80 -6.50
N GLY A 122 15.93 -11.50 -6.40
CA GLY A 122 14.89 -12.10 -7.24
C GLY A 122 14.59 -13.59 -6.90
N ALA A 123 15.09 -14.07 -5.76
CA ALA A 123 14.88 -15.44 -5.29
C ALA A 123 13.42 -15.73 -4.92
N ASP A 124 12.69 -14.71 -4.49
CA ASP A 124 11.26 -14.76 -4.20
C ASP A 124 10.39 -15.09 -5.42
N ARG A 125 10.89 -14.84 -6.64
CA ARG A 125 10.20 -15.21 -7.90
C ARG A 125 10.26 -16.70 -8.19
N ILE A 126 11.33 -17.36 -7.73
CA ILE A 126 11.55 -18.82 -7.91
C ILE A 126 10.95 -19.55 -6.71
N PHE A 127 11.14 -19.00 -5.52
CA PHE A 127 10.67 -19.54 -4.24
C PHE A 127 9.78 -18.52 -3.53
N PRO A 128 8.47 -18.44 -3.87
CA PRO A 128 7.57 -17.40 -3.37
C PRO A 128 7.51 -17.28 -1.84
N LYS A 129 7.68 -18.39 -1.13
CA LYS A 129 7.70 -18.41 0.35
C LYS A 129 8.87 -17.66 0.98
N LEU A 130 9.93 -17.37 0.21
CA LEU A 130 11.06 -16.56 0.67
C LEU A 130 10.76 -15.05 0.65
N GLY A 131 9.79 -14.63 -0.16
CA GLY A 131 9.34 -13.24 -0.24
C GLY A 131 8.25 -12.91 0.77
N HIS A 132 7.85 -11.66 0.81
CA HIS A 132 6.72 -11.20 1.64
C HIS A 132 5.38 -11.31 0.90
N PHE A 133 5.34 -11.30 -0.42
CA PHE A 133 4.12 -11.52 -1.18
C PHE A 133 3.67 -12.97 -1.04
N MET A 134 2.37 -13.17 -0.74
CA MET A 134 1.77 -14.51 -0.61
C MET A 134 1.37 -15.08 -1.98
N SER A 135 2.31 -15.09 -2.93
CA SER A 135 2.04 -15.47 -4.32
C SER A 135 1.84 -16.97 -4.53
N GLU A 136 2.15 -17.80 -3.55
CA GLU A 136 1.86 -19.23 -3.54
C GLU A 136 0.41 -19.57 -3.19
N TRP A 137 -0.35 -18.60 -2.69
CA TRP A 137 -1.76 -18.76 -2.34
C TRP A 137 -2.65 -18.06 -3.38
N PRO A 138 -3.73 -18.73 -3.87
CA PRO A 138 -4.60 -18.16 -4.90
C PRO A 138 -5.53 -17.03 -4.42
N HIS A 139 -5.63 -16.75 -3.12
CA HIS A 139 -6.50 -15.74 -2.51
C HIS A 139 -8.01 -16.02 -2.74
N ASP A 140 -8.40 -17.29 -2.70
CA ASP A 140 -9.75 -17.77 -2.96
C ASP A 140 -10.52 -18.19 -1.71
N GLU A 141 -9.91 -18.07 -0.54
CA GLU A 141 -10.54 -18.35 0.75
C GLU A 141 -10.33 -17.20 1.75
N SER A 142 -11.33 -16.98 2.62
CA SER A 142 -11.25 -15.96 3.69
C SER A 142 -10.41 -16.48 4.84
N ARG A 143 -9.47 -15.64 5.33
CA ARG A 143 -8.62 -16.00 6.48
C ARG A 143 -7.96 -14.79 7.11
N ILE A 144 -7.41 -14.98 8.30
CA ILE A 144 -6.52 -14.01 8.93
C ILE A 144 -5.19 -13.99 8.17
N VAL A 145 -4.71 -12.79 7.85
CA VAL A 145 -3.45 -12.52 7.15
C VAL A 145 -2.64 -11.49 7.93
N ASP A 146 -1.37 -11.34 7.59
CA ASP A 146 -0.56 -10.29 8.21
C ASP A 146 -0.95 -8.90 7.72
N HIS A 147 -1.22 -8.77 6.41
CA HIS A 147 -1.47 -7.50 5.78
C HIS A 147 -2.26 -7.66 4.47
N VAL A 148 -3.09 -6.67 4.17
CA VAL A 148 -3.78 -6.45 2.88
C VAL A 148 -3.34 -5.10 2.31
N ILE A 149 -3.16 -5.00 0.97
CA ILE A 149 -2.70 -3.75 0.33
C ILE A 149 -3.72 -2.62 0.48
N GLY A 150 -3.23 -1.39 0.48
CA GLY A 150 -4.01 -0.17 0.62
C GLY A 150 -5.00 0.14 -0.50
N ALA A 151 -5.14 -0.74 -1.52
CA ALA A 151 -6.11 -0.54 -2.61
C ALA A 151 -7.57 -0.62 -2.14
N PHE A 152 -7.85 -1.53 -1.18
CA PHE A 152 -9.08 -1.59 -0.41
C PHE A 152 -8.72 -1.98 1.03
N TYR A 153 -8.71 -1.02 1.93
CA TYR A 153 -8.23 -1.19 3.28
C TYR A 153 -9.25 -0.57 4.27
N LEU A 154 -10.13 -1.41 4.81
CA LEU A 154 -11.09 -1.00 5.82
C LEU A 154 -10.47 -1.16 7.20
N VAL A 155 -10.49 -0.12 8.00
CA VAL A 155 -9.92 -0.13 9.34
C VAL A 155 -10.91 0.45 10.35
N ARG A 156 -10.95 -0.12 11.57
CA ARG A 156 -11.67 0.51 12.68
C ARG A 156 -11.06 1.88 12.95
N ARG A 157 -11.89 2.91 13.05
CA ARG A 157 -11.41 4.29 13.28
C ARG A 157 -10.70 4.46 14.61
N ASP A 158 -11.16 3.78 15.66
CA ASP A 158 -10.49 3.78 16.97
C ASP A 158 -9.09 3.16 16.91
N VAL A 159 -8.92 2.05 16.19
CA VAL A 159 -7.61 1.43 15.93
C VAL A 159 -6.71 2.37 15.13
N PHE A 160 -7.22 2.95 14.04
CA PHE A 160 -6.47 3.91 13.22
C PHE A 160 -5.99 5.10 14.04
N ASN A 161 -6.88 5.68 14.85
CA ASN A 161 -6.57 6.83 15.69
C ASN A 161 -5.61 6.46 16.84
N ALA A 162 -5.81 5.33 17.52
CA ALA A 162 -4.94 4.87 18.59
C ALA A 162 -3.50 4.62 18.12
N LEU A 163 -3.34 4.20 16.85
CA LEU A 163 -2.04 4.00 16.21
C LEU A 163 -1.46 5.30 15.61
N GLY A 164 -2.19 6.40 15.63
CA GLY A 164 -1.77 7.68 15.05
C GLY A 164 -1.81 7.72 13.53
N GLY A 165 -2.64 6.88 12.90
CA GLY A 165 -2.76 6.77 11.44
C GLY A 165 -1.52 6.18 10.76
N PHE A 166 -1.34 6.51 9.49
CA PHE A 166 -0.13 6.15 8.76
C PHE A 166 1.08 6.93 9.25
N ASP A 167 2.23 6.28 9.25
CA ASP A 167 3.50 6.96 9.52
C ASP A 167 3.89 7.82 8.31
N GLU A 168 3.82 9.12 8.49
CA GLU A 168 4.03 10.11 7.43
C GLU A 168 5.47 10.19 6.90
N ARG A 169 6.42 9.45 7.48
CA ARG A 169 7.78 9.29 6.94
C ARG A 169 7.79 8.48 5.65
N PHE A 170 6.83 7.58 5.46
CA PHE A 170 6.63 6.89 4.19
C PHE A 170 5.89 7.81 3.22
N PHE A 171 6.54 8.15 2.12
CA PHE A 171 5.90 8.95 1.08
C PHE A 171 4.96 8.11 0.22
N LEU A 172 5.41 6.91 -0.14
CA LEU A 172 4.67 5.95 -0.95
C LEU A 172 5.24 4.55 -0.72
N TYR A 173 4.39 3.53 -0.62
CA TYR A 173 4.66 2.12 -0.32
C TYR A 173 5.08 1.85 1.12
N LEU A 174 4.61 0.72 1.62
CA LEU A 174 4.86 0.15 2.93
C LEU A 174 4.28 0.96 4.11
N GLU A 175 3.60 2.08 3.90
CA GLU A 175 2.83 2.77 4.93
C GLU A 175 1.68 1.91 5.44
N ASP A 176 0.99 1.19 4.54
CA ASP A 176 -0.09 0.25 4.84
C ASP A 176 0.42 -1.00 5.58
N LEU A 177 1.55 -1.54 5.12
CA LEU A 177 2.23 -2.65 5.79
C LEU A 177 2.73 -2.25 7.19
N ASP A 178 3.25 -1.05 7.35
CA ASP A 178 3.67 -0.49 8.64
C ASP A 178 2.48 -0.36 9.60
N LEU A 179 1.35 0.16 9.13
CA LEU A 179 0.14 0.28 9.95
C LEU A 179 -0.37 -1.09 10.37
N SER A 180 -0.43 -2.08 9.45
CA SER A 180 -0.84 -3.45 9.75
C SER A 180 0.07 -4.10 10.79
N LEU A 181 1.40 -3.89 10.70
CA LEU A 181 2.34 -4.42 11.69
C LEU A 181 2.17 -3.76 13.06
N ARG A 182 1.91 -2.45 13.10
CA ARG A 182 1.62 -1.74 14.36
C ARG A 182 0.29 -2.20 14.97
N ALA A 183 -0.73 -2.42 14.14
CA ALA A 183 -2.01 -3.00 14.56
C ALA A 183 -1.81 -4.41 15.16
N LYS A 184 -1.06 -5.28 14.48
CA LYS A 184 -0.76 -6.62 14.98
C LYS A 184 -0.02 -6.60 16.33
N LYS A 185 0.96 -5.71 16.48
CA LYS A 185 1.69 -5.52 17.75
C LYS A 185 0.79 -4.98 18.89
N ALA A 186 -0.28 -4.27 18.54
CA ALA A 186 -1.29 -3.80 19.47
C ALA A 186 -2.41 -4.83 19.74
N GLY A 187 -2.31 -6.05 19.20
CA GLY A 187 -3.25 -7.14 19.43
C GLY A 187 -4.40 -7.23 18.41
N TRP A 188 -4.35 -6.44 17.33
CA TRP A 188 -5.38 -6.44 16.29
C TRP A 188 -5.01 -7.38 15.14
N ASP A 189 -6.02 -8.10 14.65
CA ASP A 189 -5.89 -8.98 13.49
C ASP A 189 -6.31 -8.25 12.21
N THR A 190 -5.72 -8.69 11.09
CA THR A 190 -6.16 -8.33 9.74
C THR A 190 -6.85 -9.54 9.13
N VAL A 191 -8.06 -9.37 8.60
CA VAL A 191 -8.80 -10.42 7.89
C VAL A 191 -8.90 -10.10 6.41
N PHE A 192 -8.73 -11.11 5.59
CA PHE A 192 -9.02 -11.08 4.16
C PHE A 192 -10.30 -11.87 3.88
N LEU A 193 -11.25 -11.26 3.17
CA LEU A 193 -12.55 -11.84 2.81
C LEU A 193 -12.58 -12.14 1.30
N ALA A 194 -12.56 -13.43 0.95
CA ALA A 194 -12.55 -13.86 -0.45
C ALA A 194 -13.94 -13.84 -1.11
N ASN A 195 -15.00 -13.81 -0.32
CA ASN A 195 -16.39 -13.80 -0.78
C ASN A 195 -16.94 -12.39 -1.03
N ILE A 196 -16.19 -11.35 -0.74
CA ILE A 196 -16.50 -9.96 -1.05
C ILE A 196 -15.48 -9.44 -2.04
N GLN A 197 -15.95 -8.80 -3.10
CA GLN A 197 -15.09 -8.43 -4.23
C GLN A 197 -15.15 -6.95 -4.56
N ALA A 198 -14.04 -6.43 -5.10
CA ALA A 198 -13.96 -5.15 -5.79
C ALA A 198 -13.01 -5.27 -6.98
N PHE A 199 -13.11 -4.35 -7.92
CA PHE A 199 -12.17 -4.22 -9.02
C PHE A 199 -10.97 -3.36 -8.59
N HIS A 200 -9.77 -3.68 -9.13
CA HIS A 200 -8.59 -2.83 -8.98
C HIS A 200 -7.68 -2.98 -10.20
N ALA A 201 -7.58 -1.92 -11.00
CA ALA A 201 -6.78 -1.93 -12.23
C ALA A 201 -5.28 -2.21 -11.98
N GLY A 202 -4.77 -1.76 -10.85
CA GLY A 202 -3.37 -1.96 -10.47
C GLY A 202 -2.38 -1.18 -11.34
N GLY A 203 -1.64 -0.29 -10.72
CA GLY A 203 -0.55 0.42 -11.39
C GLY A 203 -0.90 1.74 -12.06
N GLY A 204 -2.13 2.20 -12.02
CA GLY A 204 -2.65 3.48 -12.51
C GLY A 204 -1.60 4.57 -12.85
N THR A 205 -1.68 5.72 -12.24
CA THR A 205 -0.75 6.87 -12.45
C THR A 205 0.73 6.57 -12.25
N SER A 206 1.06 5.55 -11.44
CA SER A 206 2.46 5.21 -11.12
C SER A 206 3.22 4.51 -12.26
N CYS A 207 2.53 3.98 -13.26
CA CYS A 207 3.16 3.35 -14.45
C CYS A 207 3.98 4.34 -15.29
N GLN A 208 3.64 5.63 -15.26
CA GLN A 208 4.29 6.67 -16.05
C GLN A 208 5.63 7.13 -15.45
N ILE A 209 5.88 6.87 -14.17
CA ILE A 209 7.06 7.37 -13.43
C ILE A 209 7.93 6.25 -12.85
N LYS A 210 8.22 5.23 -13.65
CA LYS A 210 8.86 3.97 -13.21
C LYS A 210 10.13 4.17 -12.38
N ALA A 211 11.02 5.08 -12.75
CA ALA A 211 12.24 5.36 -11.99
C ALA A 211 11.93 5.93 -10.58
N ARG A 212 11.01 6.89 -10.48
CA ARG A 212 10.58 7.45 -9.19
C ARG A 212 9.85 6.40 -8.34
N ARG A 213 8.99 5.60 -8.97
CA ARG A 213 8.30 4.48 -8.31
C ARG A 213 9.30 3.51 -7.68
N LEU A 214 10.32 3.11 -8.42
CA LEU A 214 11.38 2.23 -7.92
C LEU A 214 12.17 2.88 -6.78
N PHE A 215 12.49 4.16 -6.91
CA PHE A 215 13.13 4.93 -5.84
C PHE A 215 12.27 4.96 -4.57
N TYR A 216 10.98 5.28 -4.67
CA TYR A 216 10.08 5.31 -3.51
C TYR A 216 9.95 3.95 -2.84
N ALA A 217 9.77 2.87 -3.61
CA ALA A 217 9.69 1.52 -3.08
C ALA A 217 10.98 1.12 -2.34
N THR A 218 12.14 1.45 -2.92
CA THR A 218 13.45 1.13 -2.30
C THR A 218 13.70 1.98 -1.05
N ARG A 219 13.35 3.27 -1.09
CA ARG A 219 13.42 4.17 0.06
C ARG A 219 12.55 3.67 1.21
N SER A 220 11.28 3.38 0.93
CA SER A 220 10.34 2.89 1.94
C SER A 220 10.75 1.54 2.53
N LYS A 221 11.35 0.65 1.71
CA LYS A 221 11.96 -0.59 2.18
C LYS A 221 13.06 -0.33 3.23
N LEU A 222 13.94 0.62 2.99
CA LEU A 222 14.97 0.99 3.95
C LEU A 222 14.40 1.64 5.20
N GLN A 223 13.43 2.56 5.05
CA GLN A 223 12.74 3.18 6.19
C GLN A 223 12.05 2.13 7.06
N TYR A 224 11.35 1.15 6.44
CA TYR A 224 10.72 0.03 7.14
C TYR A 224 11.75 -0.83 7.88
N ALA A 225 12.85 -1.17 7.21
CA ALA A 225 13.92 -1.97 7.81
C ALA A 225 14.52 -1.31 9.05
N PHE A 226 14.87 -0.03 8.97
CA PHE A 226 15.43 0.71 10.12
C PHE A 226 14.41 1.01 11.22
N LYS A 227 13.10 0.99 10.91
CA LYS A 227 12.04 1.15 11.90
C LYS A 227 11.74 -0.14 12.66
N HIS A 228 11.77 -1.29 11.98
CA HIS A 228 11.18 -2.53 12.52
C HIS A 228 12.18 -3.65 12.78
N PHE A 229 13.38 -3.62 12.17
CA PHE A 229 14.39 -4.65 12.36
C PHE A 229 15.46 -4.23 13.38
N SER A 230 16.24 -5.19 13.83
CA SER A 230 17.49 -4.88 14.55
C SER A 230 18.43 -4.08 13.64
N LEU A 231 19.34 -3.31 14.24
CA LEU A 231 20.33 -2.55 13.46
C LEU A 231 21.10 -3.44 12.47
N ILE A 232 21.50 -4.63 12.90
CA ILE A 232 22.21 -5.59 12.02
C ILE A 232 21.31 -6.00 10.86
N GLY A 233 20.04 -6.34 11.10
CA GLY A 233 19.09 -6.70 10.05
C GLY A 233 18.85 -5.55 9.08
N ALA A 234 18.71 -4.31 9.58
CA ALA A 234 18.51 -3.13 8.74
C ALA A 234 19.76 -2.84 7.89
N LEU A 235 20.96 -2.96 8.45
CA LEU A 235 22.22 -2.82 7.70
C LEU A 235 22.39 -3.90 6.65
N MET A 236 22.00 -5.15 6.93
CA MET A 236 22.00 -6.22 5.91
C MET A 236 21.09 -5.88 4.74
N VAL A 237 19.88 -5.37 5.00
CA VAL A 237 18.94 -4.93 3.94
C VAL A 237 19.53 -3.76 3.15
N LEU A 238 20.15 -2.79 3.83
CA LEU A 238 20.83 -1.66 3.16
C LEU A 238 21.94 -2.15 2.23
N LEU A 239 22.84 -2.99 2.73
CA LEU A 239 23.94 -3.55 1.95
C LEU A 239 23.43 -4.40 0.78
N ALA A 240 22.43 -5.26 1.01
CA ALA A 240 21.82 -6.05 -0.06
C ALA A 240 21.18 -5.14 -1.13
N THR A 241 20.54 -4.06 -0.73
CA THR A 241 19.94 -3.09 -1.66
C THR A 241 21.00 -2.39 -2.51
N LEU A 242 22.11 -1.94 -1.89
CA LEU A 242 23.14 -1.19 -2.61
C LEU A 242 24.05 -2.09 -3.44
N LEU A 243 24.42 -3.27 -2.93
CA LEU A 243 25.46 -4.10 -3.51
C LEU A 243 24.91 -5.27 -4.34
N LEU A 244 23.71 -5.74 -4.09
CA LEU A 244 23.14 -6.92 -4.76
C LEU A 244 21.98 -6.54 -5.69
N GLU A 245 21.02 -5.75 -5.23
CA GLU A 245 19.81 -5.47 -6.02
C GLU A 245 20.12 -4.68 -7.29
N LEU A 246 21.00 -3.67 -7.24
CA LEU A 246 21.37 -2.88 -8.41
C LEU A 246 22.02 -3.75 -9.51
N PRO A 247 23.09 -4.56 -9.24
CA PRO A 247 23.62 -5.49 -10.23
C PRO A 247 22.59 -6.48 -10.78
N VAL A 248 21.78 -7.10 -9.92
CA VAL A 248 20.76 -8.07 -10.34
C VAL A 248 19.75 -7.43 -11.29
N ARG A 249 19.24 -6.24 -10.98
CA ARG A 249 18.32 -5.49 -11.86
C ARG A 249 19.01 -5.08 -13.17
N THR A 250 20.27 -4.66 -13.11
CA THR A 250 21.05 -4.28 -14.29
C THR A 250 21.23 -5.47 -15.24
N VAL A 251 21.67 -6.61 -14.72
CA VAL A 251 21.84 -7.84 -15.50
C VAL A 251 20.49 -8.29 -16.09
N HIS A 252 19.41 -8.25 -15.29
CA HIS A 252 18.09 -8.65 -15.77
C HIS A 252 17.57 -7.72 -16.88
N ALA A 253 17.77 -6.40 -16.77
CA ALA A 253 17.37 -5.44 -17.80
C ALA A 253 18.21 -5.63 -19.08
N ALA A 254 19.52 -5.87 -18.94
CA ALA A 254 20.43 -6.15 -20.06
C ALA A 254 20.06 -7.46 -20.78
N ALA A 255 19.79 -8.54 -20.03
CA ALA A 255 19.40 -9.83 -20.59
C ALA A 255 18.06 -9.77 -21.37
N ARG A 256 17.19 -8.80 -21.05
CA ARG A 256 15.94 -8.54 -21.78
C ARG A 256 16.09 -7.52 -22.93
N GLY A 257 17.29 -6.98 -23.16
CA GLY A 257 17.52 -5.95 -24.15
C GLY A 257 16.78 -4.61 -23.86
N SER A 258 16.36 -4.38 -22.61
CA SER A 258 15.55 -3.22 -22.25
C SER A 258 16.40 -2.03 -21.80
N GLY A 259 16.77 -1.15 -22.74
CA GLY A 259 17.49 0.09 -22.43
C GLY A 259 16.71 1.06 -21.53
N SER A 260 15.36 1.04 -21.61
CA SER A 260 14.50 1.83 -20.70
C SER A 260 14.60 1.33 -19.26
N ALA A 261 14.51 0.02 -19.03
CA ALA A 261 14.62 -0.56 -17.70
C ALA A 261 16.01 -0.32 -17.07
N LEU A 262 17.08 -0.35 -17.87
CA LEU A 262 18.43 0.05 -17.44
C LEU A 262 18.44 1.50 -16.96
N ARG A 263 17.96 2.43 -17.79
CA ARG A 263 17.92 3.86 -17.45
C ARG A 263 17.10 4.14 -16.21
N GLU A 264 15.91 3.52 -16.09
CA GLU A 264 15.03 3.64 -14.94
C GLU A 264 15.70 3.13 -13.65
N THR A 265 16.37 1.97 -13.71
CA THR A 265 17.10 1.40 -12.58
C THR A 265 18.19 2.35 -12.11
N TRP A 266 19.09 2.78 -12.99
CA TRP A 266 20.19 3.67 -12.63
C TRP A 266 19.73 5.05 -12.16
N SER A 267 18.64 5.58 -12.74
CA SER A 267 18.01 6.82 -12.29
C SER A 267 17.47 6.68 -10.86
N ALA A 268 16.80 5.57 -10.55
CA ALA A 268 16.29 5.29 -9.20
C ALA A 268 17.42 5.21 -8.16
N TRP A 269 18.53 4.53 -8.48
CA TRP A 269 19.69 4.46 -7.60
C TRP A 269 20.41 5.81 -7.46
N GLY A 270 20.49 6.61 -8.52
CA GLY A 270 20.99 7.98 -8.44
C GLY A 270 20.18 8.84 -7.47
N MET A 271 18.85 8.71 -7.48
CA MET A 271 17.98 9.37 -6.49
C MET A 271 18.20 8.81 -5.08
N LEU A 272 18.33 7.49 -4.93
CA LEU A 272 18.58 6.85 -3.65
C LEU A 272 19.89 7.30 -3.00
N LEU A 273 20.98 7.31 -3.78
CA LEU A 273 22.29 7.72 -3.29
C LEU A 273 22.35 9.21 -2.90
N ARG A 274 21.56 10.06 -3.55
CA ARG A 274 21.41 11.47 -3.14
C ARG A 274 20.59 11.63 -1.88
N TRP A 275 19.57 10.79 -1.70
CA TRP A 275 18.68 10.84 -0.54
C TRP A 275 19.32 10.24 0.73
N LEU A 276 20.11 9.17 0.64
CA LEU A 276 20.68 8.46 1.78
C LEU A 276 21.46 9.39 2.75
N PRO A 277 22.38 10.27 2.30
CA PRO A 277 23.06 11.20 3.21
C PRO A 277 22.10 12.19 3.88
N GLN A 278 21.09 12.66 3.16
CA GLN A 278 20.10 13.60 3.70
C GLN A 278 19.26 12.92 4.79
N TRP A 279 18.86 11.69 4.54
CA TRP A 279 18.14 10.88 5.52
C TRP A 279 19.00 10.60 6.76
N TRP A 280 20.23 10.15 6.55
CA TRP A 280 21.11 9.73 7.63
C TRP A 280 21.56 10.88 8.52
N PHE A 281 21.99 12.00 7.93
CA PHE A 281 22.56 13.13 8.66
C PHE A 281 21.58 14.24 8.99
N ARG A 282 20.48 14.37 8.24
CA ARG A 282 19.52 15.47 8.38
C ARG A 282 18.11 15.01 8.75
N GLY A 283 17.88 13.70 8.85
CA GLY A 283 16.55 13.14 9.15
C GLY A 283 15.51 13.37 8.04
N VAL A 284 15.94 13.69 6.80
CA VAL A 284 15.02 13.93 5.68
C VAL A 284 14.41 12.61 5.26
N THR A 285 13.14 12.41 5.53
CA THR A 285 12.41 11.18 5.22
C THR A 285 11.68 11.23 3.89
N ARG A 286 11.53 12.43 3.31
CA ARG A 286 10.74 12.70 2.10
C ARG A 286 11.54 13.34 1.01
#